data_314dfbf0bf349cc1a633a7995a328d7b
#
_entry.id   314dfbf0bf349cc1a633a7995a328d7b
#
_cell.length_a   1.000
_cell.length_b   1.000
_cell.length_c   1.000
_cell.angle_alpha   90.00
_cell.angle_beta   90.00
_cell.angle_gamma   90.00
#
_symmetry.space_group_name_H-M   'P 1'
#
loop_
_entity.id
_entity.type
_entity.pdbx_description
1 polymer ?
#
loop_
_entity_poly.entity_id
_entity_poly.type
_entity_poly.pdbx_seq_one_letter_code
_entity_poly.pdbx_strand_id
1 'polypeptide(L)'
;MTEAPHGTAGASRPTGTLERHGGIGAQRDEEPDSPSDGHEAAVLLRESRASVDPGLRSAVASLPASMRRVALYHFGWQHADGTPAAGNAGKAIRPALVLASAAALGGPAARAAAVPAAAAVELVHNFTLLHDDVMDRDTTRRHRPTAWTVFGDADAILAGDALQALALRLLAADPHPASAAAAARLADCVMELCEGQHADTAMERRAPDEVTLDETLAMAEAKTGALLGCACALGALYAGAADRDVEALDAFGREAGLAFQLIDDVIGIWGDPRRTGKPAGADLAARKKSLPVVAALTSGTPAAAELAALYAAPYDEDKEDLERSALAVERAGGRDWAQTQAADHMARAMQELARAVPDPEAAGGLLALAEFVTRRST
;
A
#
# COMPACT_ATOMS: atom_id res chain seq x y z
N MET A 1 21.40 -63.40 27.42
CA MET A 1 22.23 -63.53 28.63
C MET A 1 22.09 -62.22 29.31
N THR A 2 21.15 -62.18 30.26
CA THR A 2 21.36 -62.01 31.69
C THR A 2 21.77 -60.60 32.08
N GLU A 3 21.17 -59.83 32.93
CA GLU A 3 20.09 -59.97 33.92
C GLU A 3 19.99 -58.62 34.60
N ALA A 4 18.81 -58.18 34.93
CA ALA A 4 18.60 -57.24 36.03
C ALA A 4 18.77 -57.91 37.36
N PRO A 5 18.80 -57.32 38.55
CA PRO A 5 17.58 -56.74 39.14
C PRO A 5 17.74 -55.69 40.29
N HIS A 6 16.61 -55.12 40.68
CA HIS A 6 16.10 -54.82 42.06
C HIS A 6 16.93 -53.88 42.98
N GLY A 7 16.35 -52.97 43.74
CA GLY A 7 15.06 -52.83 44.35
C GLY A 7 15.10 -51.76 45.45
N THR A 8 13.91 -51.33 45.77
CA THR A 8 13.20 -51.03 47.04
C THR A 8 13.49 -49.74 47.77
N ALA A 9 12.51 -48.86 47.78
CA ALA A 9 11.51 -48.59 48.85
C ALA A 9 11.99 -47.84 50.11
N GLY A 10 11.30 -46.77 50.45
CA GLY A 10 11.33 -46.14 51.77
C GLY A 10 10.53 -44.83 51.86
N ALA A 11 9.32 -44.93 52.39
CA ALA A 11 8.41 -43.86 52.71
C ALA A 11 8.83 -43.01 53.90
N SER A 12 8.42 -41.74 53.96
CA SER A 12 7.70 -41.15 55.12
C SER A 12 7.48 -39.64 54.93
N ARG A 13 6.22 -39.22 55.05
CA ARG A 13 5.77 -37.87 55.41
C ARG A 13 5.97 -37.71 56.94
N PRO A 14 5.87 -36.46 57.59
CA PRO A 14 4.77 -35.53 57.40
C PRO A 14 5.06 -34.00 57.68
N THR A 15 4.06 -33.17 57.26
CA THR A 15 3.49 -31.96 57.90
C THR A 15 4.34 -30.73 58.26
N GLY A 16 3.86 -29.58 57.79
CA GLY A 16 4.16 -28.27 58.32
C GLY A 16 3.55 -27.13 57.50
N THR A 17 2.33 -26.74 57.84
CA THR A 17 1.58 -25.55 57.41
C THR A 17 2.28 -24.28 57.87
N LEU A 18 2.30 -23.25 57.00
CA LEU A 18 2.06 -21.87 57.43
C LEU A 18 1.87 -20.94 56.20
N GLU A 19 0.73 -20.30 56.20
CA GLU A 19 0.28 -19.20 55.35
C GLU A 19 1.16 -17.95 55.44
N ARG A 20 1.25 -17.16 54.36
CA ARG A 20 0.86 -15.74 54.30
C ARG A 20 1.13 -15.08 52.94
N HIS A 21 0.06 -14.54 52.40
CA HIS A 21 -0.17 -13.20 51.80
C HIS A 21 0.78 -12.77 50.67
N GLY A 22 0.29 -12.68 49.41
CA GLY A 22 -0.44 -11.50 48.95
C GLY A 22 0.47 -10.65 48.05
N GLY A 23 0.44 -10.92 46.75
CA GLY A 23 1.01 -10.05 45.72
C GLY A 23 0.08 -10.14 44.53
N ILE A 24 -0.83 -9.18 44.41
CA ILE A 24 -1.70 -9.01 43.25
C ILE A 24 -0.83 -8.51 42.10
N GLY A 25 -0.31 -9.43 41.28
CA GLY A 25 0.23 -9.13 39.98
C GLY A 25 -0.96 -8.93 39.03
N ALA A 26 -1.23 -7.70 38.63
CA ALA A 26 -2.14 -7.42 37.56
C ALA A 26 -1.58 -8.06 36.27
N GLN A 27 -2.13 -9.20 35.90
CA GLN A 27 -2.06 -9.68 34.53
C GLN A 27 -2.75 -8.62 33.67
N ARG A 28 -1.98 -7.96 32.81
CA ARG A 28 -2.55 -7.29 31.64
C ARG A 28 -3.06 -8.44 30.78
N ASP A 29 -4.37 -8.51 30.68
CA ASP A 29 -5.04 -9.30 29.68
C ASP A 29 -4.58 -8.73 28.33
N GLU A 30 -3.64 -9.39 27.66
CA GLU A 30 -3.43 -9.26 26.24
C GLU A 30 -4.73 -9.72 25.59
N GLU A 31 -5.55 -8.78 25.11
CA GLU A 31 -6.66 -9.11 24.25
C GLU A 31 -6.10 -9.91 23.07
N PRO A 32 -6.67 -11.07 22.76
CA PRO A 32 -6.22 -11.86 21.62
C PRO A 32 -6.53 -11.04 20.34
N ASP A 33 -5.50 -10.75 19.57
CA ASP A 33 -5.58 -10.27 18.20
C ASP A 33 -6.73 -11.01 17.49
N SER A 34 -7.80 -10.28 17.14
CA SER A 34 -8.99 -10.88 16.53
C SER A 34 -8.64 -11.38 15.14
N PRO A 35 -8.67 -12.70 14.88
CA PRO A 35 -8.35 -13.26 13.56
C PRO A 35 -9.39 -12.88 12.48
N SER A 36 -10.48 -12.21 12.86
CA SER A 36 -11.62 -11.90 12.00
C SER A 36 -11.32 -10.86 10.91
N ASP A 37 -10.60 -9.79 11.25
CA ASP A 37 -10.49 -8.60 10.39
C ASP A 37 -9.60 -8.81 9.16
N GLY A 38 -8.48 -9.49 9.31
CA GLY A 38 -7.60 -9.85 8.19
C GLY A 38 -8.25 -10.86 7.22
N HIS A 39 -9.18 -11.69 7.72
CA HIS A 39 -9.94 -12.62 6.90
C HIS A 39 -10.98 -11.89 6.05
N GLU A 40 -11.69 -10.93 6.60
CA GLU A 40 -12.70 -10.13 5.90
C GLU A 40 -12.07 -9.33 4.74
N ALA A 41 -11.00 -8.60 4.98
CA ALA A 41 -10.28 -7.90 3.92
C ALA A 41 -9.82 -8.85 2.80
N ALA A 42 -9.29 -10.02 3.16
CA ALA A 42 -8.87 -11.02 2.18
C ALA A 42 -10.04 -11.57 1.33
N VAL A 43 -11.23 -11.71 1.92
CA VAL A 43 -12.46 -12.07 1.19
C VAL A 43 -12.83 -10.96 0.22
N LEU A 44 -12.92 -9.70 0.69
CA LEU A 44 -13.26 -8.53 -0.12
C LEU A 44 -12.31 -8.35 -1.31
N LEU A 45 -11.00 -8.52 -1.10
CA LEU A 45 -10.00 -8.44 -2.15
C LEU A 45 -10.18 -9.54 -3.22
N ARG A 46 -10.46 -10.78 -2.81
CA ARG A 46 -10.72 -11.88 -3.76
C ARG A 46 -12.00 -11.65 -4.56
N GLU A 47 -13.08 -11.25 -3.90
CA GLU A 47 -14.36 -10.95 -4.56
C GLU A 47 -14.25 -9.78 -5.53
N SER A 48 -13.56 -8.70 -5.12
CA SER A 48 -13.31 -7.54 -5.96
C SER A 48 -12.53 -7.93 -7.20
N ARG A 49 -11.49 -8.73 -7.05
CA ARG A 49 -10.74 -9.27 -8.17
C ARG A 49 -11.63 -10.11 -9.10
N ALA A 50 -12.40 -11.05 -8.54
CA ALA A 50 -13.31 -11.89 -9.35
C ALA A 50 -14.33 -11.06 -10.13
N SER A 51 -14.79 -9.94 -9.57
CA SER A 51 -15.74 -9.03 -10.21
C SER A 51 -15.09 -8.19 -11.33
N VAL A 52 -13.84 -7.75 -11.15
CA VAL A 52 -13.16 -6.78 -12.03
C VAL A 52 -12.34 -7.46 -13.12
N ASP A 53 -11.68 -8.59 -12.85
CA ASP A 53 -10.77 -9.26 -13.80
C ASP A 53 -11.39 -9.56 -15.16
N PRO A 54 -12.65 -10.02 -15.31
CA PRO A 54 -13.23 -10.28 -16.62
C PRO A 54 -13.30 -9.02 -17.50
N GLY A 55 -13.78 -7.90 -16.93
CA GLY A 55 -13.85 -6.60 -17.60
C GLY A 55 -12.47 -6.05 -17.95
N LEU A 56 -11.55 -6.14 -17.01
CA LEU A 56 -10.17 -5.68 -17.16
C LEU A 56 -9.44 -6.46 -18.29
N ARG A 57 -9.58 -7.79 -18.33
CA ARG A 57 -9.04 -8.62 -19.40
C ARG A 57 -9.63 -8.29 -20.76
N SER A 58 -10.95 -8.10 -20.81
CA SER A 58 -11.64 -7.70 -22.05
C SER A 58 -11.15 -6.34 -22.54
N ALA A 59 -10.98 -5.39 -21.64
CA ALA A 59 -10.47 -4.06 -21.96
C ALA A 59 -9.02 -4.13 -22.51
N VAL A 60 -8.12 -4.82 -21.81
CA VAL A 60 -6.73 -5.02 -22.25
C VAL A 60 -6.65 -5.76 -23.58
N ALA A 61 -7.53 -6.75 -23.82
CA ALA A 61 -7.60 -7.46 -25.08
C ALA A 61 -7.96 -6.57 -26.29
N SER A 62 -8.62 -5.42 -26.05
CA SER A 62 -8.97 -4.44 -27.09
C SER A 62 -7.83 -3.51 -27.49
N LEU A 63 -6.68 -3.54 -26.78
CA LEU A 63 -5.51 -2.75 -27.15
C LEU A 63 -4.88 -3.20 -28.47
N PRO A 64 -4.15 -2.30 -29.16
CA PRO A 64 -3.29 -2.69 -30.28
C PRO A 64 -2.32 -3.82 -29.88
N ALA A 65 -2.00 -4.71 -30.82
CA ALA A 65 -1.28 -5.95 -30.52
C ALA A 65 0.06 -5.75 -29.79
N SER A 66 0.83 -4.69 -30.12
CA SER A 66 2.08 -4.34 -29.46
C SER A 66 1.87 -3.97 -28.01
N MET A 67 0.97 -3.02 -27.72
CA MET A 67 0.66 -2.55 -26.35
C MET A 67 0.00 -3.67 -25.53
N ARG A 68 -0.90 -4.42 -26.12
CA ARG A 68 -1.55 -5.57 -25.50
C ARG A 68 -0.55 -6.61 -25.00
N ARG A 69 0.48 -6.94 -25.80
CA ARG A 69 1.53 -7.90 -25.40
C ARG A 69 2.24 -7.47 -24.13
N VAL A 70 2.66 -6.21 -24.06
CA VAL A 70 3.34 -5.65 -22.89
C VAL A 70 2.41 -5.63 -21.67
N ALA A 71 1.16 -5.17 -21.83
CA ALA A 71 0.17 -5.14 -20.77
C ALA A 71 -0.14 -6.54 -20.22
N LEU A 72 -0.37 -7.54 -21.08
CA LEU A 72 -0.62 -8.93 -20.65
C LEU A 72 0.56 -9.50 -19.85
N TYR A 73 1.79 -9.17 -20.26
CA TYR A 73 2.99 -9.52 -19.50
C TYR A 73 3.01 -8.81 -18.17
N HIS A 74 2.83 -7.50 -18.13
CA HIS A 74 2.87 -6.70 -16.91
C HIS A 74 1.84 -7.17 -15.86
N PHE A 75 0.60 -7.44 -16.28
CA PHE A 75 -0.43 -8.04 -15.43
C PHE A 75 -0.13 -9.49 -14.98
N GLY A 76 0.89 -10.13 -15.54
CA GLY A 76 1.23 -11.51 -15.23
C GLY A 76 0.29 -12.55 -15.87
N TRP A 77 -0.45 -12.17 -16.91
CA TRP A 77 -1.37 -13.07 -17.61
C TRP A 77 -0.71 -13.82 -18.76
N GLN A 78 0.47 -13.34 -19.19
CA GLN A 78 1.31 -14.04 -20.17
C GLN A 78 2.79 -13.95 -19.80
N HIS A 79 3.56 -14.91 -20.28
CA HIS A 79 5.01 -14.85 -20.31
C HIS A 79 5.50 -13.97 -21.48
N ALA A 80 6.80 -13.66 -21.52
CA ALA A 80 7.40 -12.84 -22.57
C ALA A 80 7.27 -13.45 -23.98
N ASP A 81 7.21 -14.79 -24.07
CA ASP A 81 7.00 -15.56 -25.29
C ASP A 81 5.53 -15.62 -25.75
N GLY A 82 4.61 -15.02 -24.97
CA GLY A 82 3.18 -15.02 -25.26
C GLY A 82 2.41 -16.23 -24.72
N THR A 83 3.07 -17.19 -24.08
CA THR A 83 2.37 -18.32 -23.46
C THR A 83 1.57 -17.85 -22.22
N PRO A 84 0.40 -18.46 -21.94
CA PRO A 84 -0.40 -18.11 -20.77
C PRO A 84 0.36 -18.27 -19.48
N ALA A 85 0.18 -17.33 -18.54
CA ALA A 85 0.74 -17.39 -17.19
C ALA A 85 -0.38 -17.24 -16.16
N ALA A 86 -0.25 -17.94 -15.03
CA ALA A 86 -1.12 -17.82 -13.86
C ALA A 86 -0.53 -16.81 -12.85
N GLY A 87 -0.15 -15.63 -13.33
CA GLY A 87 0.49 -14.61 -12.51
C GLY A 87 -0.48 -13.85 -11.62
N ASN A 88 0.09 -13.24 -10.57
CA ASN A 88 -0.64 -12.40 -9.64
C ASN A 88 -0.53 -10.92 -10.05
N ALA A 89 -1.63 -10.30 -10.45
CA ALA A 89 -1.71 -8.88 -10.81
C ALA A 89 -1.63 -7.92 -9.59
N GLY A 90 -1.25 -8.40 -8.40
CA GLY A 90 -1.22 -7.59 -7.17
C GLY A 90 -2.44 -7.86 -6.27
N LYS A 91 -2.67 -7.05 -5.23
CA LYS A 91 -3.72 -7.27 -4.22
C LYS A 91 -5.09 -6.68 -4.60
N ALA A 92 -5.18 -5.89 -5.66
CA ALA A 92 -6.40 -5.23 -6.14
C ALA A 92 -7.10 -4.35 -5.06
N ILE A 93 -6.31 -3.67 -4.24
CA ILE A 93 -6.82 -2.83 -3.14
C ILE A 93 -7.67 -1.67 -3.69
N ARG A 94 -7.18 -0.99 -4.73
CA ARG A 94 -7.86 0.16 -5.33
C ARG A 94 -9.22 -0.21 -5.95
N PRO A 95 -9.34 -1.26 -6.75
CA PRO A 95 -10.64 -1.79 -7.16
C PRO A 95 -11.55 -2.15 -5.99
N ALA A 96 -11.01 -2.73 -4.92
CA ALA A 96 -11.78 -3.09 -3.74
C ALA A 96 -12.34 -1.86 -3.03
N LEU A 97 -11.58 -0.76 -2.95
CA LEU A 97 -12.05 0.51 -2.39
C LEU A 97 -13.20 1.10 -3.21
N VAL A 98 -13.11 1.12 -4.55
CA VAL A 98 -14.24 1.54 -5.41
C VAL A 98 -15.50 0.74 -5.10
N LEU A 99 -15.38 -0.59 -5.10
CA LEU A 99 -16.53 -1.47 -4.92
C LEU A 99 -17.10 -1.42 -3.50
N ALA A 100 -16.24 -1.28 -2.46
CA ALA A 100 -16.64 -1.14 -1.08
C ALA A 100 -17.35 0.20 -0.82
N SER A 101 -16.84 1.31 -1.37
CA SER A 101 -17.48 2.63 -1.28
C SER A 101 -18.85 2.64 -1.95
N ALA A 102 -18.96 2.04 -3.14
CA ALA A 102 -20.24 1.92 -3.83
C ALA A 102 -21.23 1.04 -3.02
N ALA A 103 -20.76 -0.06 -2.44
CA ALA A 103 -21.58 -0.93 -1.61
C ALA A 103 -22.06 -0.22 -0.34
N ALA A 104 -21.18 0.52 0.32
CA ALA A 104 -21.47 1.21 1.58
C ALA A 104 -22.59 2.26 1.43
N LEU A 105 -22.65 2.95 0.30
CA LEU A 105 -23.63 4.01 0.07
C LEU A 105 -24.86 3.61 -0.75
N GLY A 106 -24.73 2.61 -1.64
CA GLY A 106 -25.78 2.23 -2.57
C GLY A 106 -26.09 0.72 -2.62
N GLY A 107 -25.45 -0.06 -1.74
CA GLY A 107 -25.68 -1.50 -1.63
C GLY A 107 -25.16 -2.31 -2.82
N PRO A 108 -25.62 -3.57 -2.95
CA PRO A 108 -25.10 -4.50 -3.97
C PRO A 108 -25.30 -4.04 -5.41
N ALA A 109 -26.37 -3.29 -5.68
CA ALA A 109 -26.65 -2.79 -7.03
C ALA A 109 -25.62 -1.72 -7.46
N ALA A 110 -25.29 -0.78 -6.58
CA ALA A 110 -24.27 0.23 -6.82
C ALA A 110 -22.88 -0.42 -6.94
N ARG A 111 -22.56 -1.40 -6.08
CA ARG A 111 -21.32 -2.19 -6.18
C ARG A 111 -21.17 -2.83 -7.56
N ALA A 112 -22.23 -3.44 -8.08
CA ALA A 112 -22.19 -4.05 -9.41
C ALA A 112 -22.03 -3.01 -10.54
N ALA A 113 -22.71 -1.86 -10.43
CA ALA A 113 -22.60 -0.76 -11.37
C ALA A 113 -21.19 -0.15 -11.41
N ALA A 114 -20.47 -0.13 -10.28
CA ALA A 114 -19.13 0.49 -10.15
C ALA A 114 -17.98 -0.37 -10.73
N VAL A 115 -18.23 -1.57 -11.25
CA VAL A 115 -17.18 -2.45 -11.80
C VAL A 115 -16.35 -1.77 -12.92
N PRO A 116 -16.94 -1.01 -13.88
CA PRO A 116 -16.15 -0.27 -14.86
C PRO A 116 -15.20 0.77 -14.24
N ALA A 117 -15.66 1.48 -13.22
CA ALA A 117 -14.82 2.43 -12.49
C ALA A 117 -13.67 1.75 -11.73
N ALA A 118 -13.94 0.62 -11.11
CA ALA A 118 -12.93 -0.20 -10.45
C ALA A 118 -11.87 -0.71 -11.44
N ALA A 119 -12.27 -1.13 -12.64
CA ALA A 119 -11.34 -1.51 -13.69
C ALA A 119 -10.52 -0.33 -14.20
N ALA A 120 -11.12 0.86 -14.35
CA ALA A 120 -10.43 2.07 -14.79
C ALA A 120 -9.35 2.50 -13.80
N VAL A 121 -9.64 2.49 -12.50
CA VAL A 121 -8.66 2.78 -11.44
C VAL A 121 -7.49 1.77 -11.45
N GLU A 122 -7.76 0.49 -11.66
CA GLU A 122 -6.71 -0.53 -11.76
C GLU A 122 -5.83 -0.35 -13.01
N LEU A 123 -6.41 0.09 -14.13
CA LEU A 123 -5.64 0.44 -15.33
C LEU A 123 -4.71 1.64 -15.07
N VAL A 124 -5.21 2.70 -14.40
CA VAL A 124 -4.38 3.84 -14.00
C VAL A 124 -3.26 3.40 -13.08
N HIS A 125 -3.54 2.57 -12.07
CA HIS A 125 -2.49 2.06 -11.20
C HIS A 125 -1.41 1.28 -11.96
N ASN A 126 -1.79 0.43 -12.91
CA ASN A 126 -0.82 -0.34 -13.68
C ASN A 126 -0.07 0.50 -14.72
N PHE A 127 -0.67 1.59 -15.22
CA PHE A 127 0.03 2.62 -15.98
C PHE A 127 1.16 3.25 -15.15
N THR A 128 0.85 3.73 -13.91
CA THR A 128 1.88 4.33 -13.06
C THR A 128 3.02 3.35 -12.76
N LEU A 129 2.72 2.08 -12.47
CA LEU A 129 3.75 1.07 -12.22
C LEU A 129 4.67 0.81 -13.43
N LEU A 130 4.14 0.84 -14.65
CA LEU A 130 4.96 0.68 -15.87
C LEU A 130 5.92 1.84 -16.05
N HIS A 131 5.47 3.07 -15.79
CA HIS A 131 6.27 4.27 -15.91
C HIS A 131 7.29 4.40 -14.77
N ASP A 132 6.88 4.12 -13.52
CA ASP A 132 7.76 4.09 -12.36
C ASP A 132 8.93 3.12 -12.57
N ASP A 133 8.65 1.87 -13.02
CA ASP A 133 9.70 0.89 -13.30
C ASP A 133 10.77 1.42 -14.28
N VAL A 134 10.38 2.21 -15.28
CA VAL A 134 11.32 2.84 -16.23
C VAL A 134 12.08 4.00 -15.60
N MET A 135 11.39 4.86 -14.83
CA MET A 135 12.01 6.06 -14.22
C MET A 135 12.99 5.68 -13.12
N ASP A 136 12.61 4.71 -12.26
CA ASP A 136 13.40 4.26 -11.11
C ASP A 136 14.44 3.20 -11.49
N ARG A 137 14.44 2.75 -12.77
CA ARG A 137 15.29 1.65 -13.26
C ARG A 137 15.11 0.34 -12.49
N ASP A 138 13.92 0.12 -11.95
CA ASP A 138 13.57 -1.13 -11.26
C ASP A 138 13.60 -2.31 -12.22
N THR A 139 14.50 -3.26 -11.98
CA THR A 139 14.66 -4.43 -12.85
C THR A 139 13.70 -5.57 -12.54
N THR A 140 13.10 -5.54 -11.35
CA THR A 140 12.20 -6.61 -10.88
C THR A 140 10.96 -6.03 -10.20
N ARG A 141 9.79 -6.62 -10.48
CA ARG A 141 8.52 -6.34 -9.82
C ARG A 141 7.75 -7.63 -9.58
N ARG A 142 7.28 -7.84 -8.35
CA ARG A 142 6.53 -9.07 -7.99
C ARG A 142 7.29 -10.35 -8.36
N HIS A 143 8.60 -10.39 -8.09
CA HIS A 143 9.53 -11.49 -8.39
C HIS A 143 9.67 -11.82 -9.88
N ARG A 144 9.37 -10.88 -10.76
CA ARG A 144 9.51 -11.03 -12.21
C ARG A 144 10.30 -9.84 -12.78
N PRO A 145 11.02 -10.03 -13.90
CA PRO A 145 11.60 -8.91 -14.62
C PRO A 145 10.53 -7.88 -14.99
N THR A 146 10.84 -6.60 -14.89
CA THR A 146 9.93 -5.52 -15.27
C THR A 146 9.71 -5.45 -16.77
N ALA A 147 8.64 -4.83 -17.22
CA ALA A 147 8.30 -4.79 -18.63
C ALA A 147 9.39 -4.11 -19.47
N TRP A 148 10.01 -3.04 -18.96
CA TRP A 148 11.08 -2.33 -19.70
C TRP A 148 12.34 -3.17 -19.87
N THR A 149 12.69 -4.05 -18.94
CA THR A 149 13.84 -4.96 -19.09
C THR A 149 13.60 -6.03 -20.14
N VAL A 150 12.34 -6.37 -20.43
CA VAL A 150 11.95 -7.42 -21.38
C VAL A 150 11.66 -6.85 -22.76
N PHE A 151 10.99 -5.70 -22.87
CA PHE A 151 10.48 -5.13 -24.12
C PHE A 151 11.17 -3.82 -24.50
N GLY A 152 11.94 -3.21 -23.58
CA GLY A 152 12.56 -1.90 -23.72
C GLY A 152 11.72 -0.75 -23.20
N ASP A 153 12.40 0.39 -22.94
CA ASP A 153 11.83 1.59 -22.35
C ASP A 153 10.61 2.10 -23.14
N ALA A 154 10.77 2.23 -24.46
CA ALA A 154 9.72 2.78 -25.33
C ALA A 154 8.43 1.96 -25.31
N ASP A 155 8.52 0.65 -25.34
CA ASP A 155 7.35 -0.24 -25.32
C ASP A 155 6.66 -0.20 -23.95
N ALA A 156 7.41 -0.10 -22.85
CA ALA A 156 6.86 0.03 -21.51
C ALA A 156 6.11 1.36 -21.33
N ILE A 157 6.71 2.49 -21.77
CA ILE A 157 6.09 3.82 -21.73
C ILE A 157 4.79 3.83 -22.56
N LEU A 158 4.85 3.41 -23.83
CA LEU A 158 3.68 3.40 -24.71
C LEU A 158 2.57 2.47 -24.22
N ALA A 159 2.93 1.36 -23.57
CA ALA A 159 1.93 0.49 -22.94
C ALA A 159 1.25 1.18 -21.75
N GLY A 160 2.00 1.93 -20.94
CA GLY A 160 1.45 2.76 -19.86
C GLY A 160 0.47 3.81 -20.40
N ASP A 161 0.87 4.59 -21.41
CA ASP A 161 0.00 5.58 -22.08
C ASP A 161 -1.29 4.94 -22.60
N ALA A 162 -1.16 3.75 -23.20
CA ALA A 162 -2.32 3.01 -23.70
C ALA A 162 -3.26 2.54 -22.59
N LEU A 163 -2.74 2.14 -21.42
CA LEU A 163 -3.54 1.78 -20.25
C LEU A 163 -4.28 2.99 -19.69
N GLN A 164 -3.62 4.16 -19.59
CA GLN A 164 -4.26 5.40 -19.16
C GLN A 164 -5.41 5.81 -20.10
N ALA A 165 -5.15 5.82 -21.41
CA ALA A 165 -6.18 6.12 -22.40
C ALA A 165 -7.34 5.11 -22.34
N LEU A 166 -7.03 3.82 -22.10
CA LEU A 166 -8.03 2.76 -21.96
C LEU A 166 -8.90 2.97 -20.72
N ALA A 167 -8.35 3.42 -19.61
CA ALA A 167 -9.10 3.72 -18.38
C ALA A 167 -10.17 4.79 -18.63
N LEU A 168 -9.79 5.91 -19.25
CA LEU A 168 -10.74 6.97 -19.62
C LEU A 168 -11.77 6.50 -20.64
N ARG A 169 -11.36 5.67 -21.63
CA ARG A 169 -12.28 5.08 -22.59
C ARG A 169 -13.32 4.18 -21.95
N LEU A 170 -12.95 3.40 -20.94
CA LEU A 170 -13.89 2.55 -20.20
C LEU A 170 -15.00 3.38 -19.56
N LEU A 171 -14.63 4.45 -18.85
CA LEU A 171 -15.58 5.33 -18.22
C LEU A 171 -16.44 6.09 -19.26
N ALA A 172 -15.82 6.61 -20.33
CA ALA A 172 -16.54 7.32 -21.38
C ALA A 172 -17.56 6.45 -22.15
N ALA A 173 -17.34 5.16 -22.20
CA ALA A 173 -18.23 4.19 -22.85
C ALA A 173 -19.29 3.60 -21.90
N ASP A 174 -19.18 3.85 -20.60
CA ASP A 174 -20.12 3.34 -19.59
C ASP A 174 -21.42 4.15 -19.63
N PRO A 175 -22.61 3.49 -19.77
CA PRO A 175 -23.89 4.18 -19.78
C PRO A 175 -24.33 4.72 -18.41
N HIS A 176 -23.60 4.49 -17.34
CA HIS A 176 -23.94 4.95 -16.00
C HIS A 176 -23.99 6.48 -15.92
N PRO A 177 -24.99 7.10 -15.27
CA PRO A 177 -25.11 8.57 -15.20
C PRO A 177 -23.88 9.27 -14.59
N ALA A 178 -23.15 8.62 -13.69
CA ALA A 178 -21.95 9.16 -13.06
C ALA A 178 -20.68 9.07 -13.95
N SER A 179 -20.74 8.38 -15.10
CA SER A 179 -19.56 8.03 -15.90
C SER A 179 -18.75 9.27 -16.34
N ALA A 180 -19.41 10.33 -16.74
CA ALA A 180 -18.74 11.58 -17.16
C ALA A 180 -18.02 12.26 -15.98
N ALA A 181 -18.66 12.35 -14.82
CA ALA A 181 -18.06 12.92 -13.61
C ALA A 181 -16.89 12.04 -13.11
N ALA A 182 -17.05 10.72 -13.17
CA ALA A 182 -16.01 9.77 -12.82
C ALA A 182 -14.79 9.89 -13.76
N ALA A 183 -14.99 10.03 -15.05
CA ALA A 183 -13.93 10.23 -16.03
C ALA A 183 -13.16 11.55 -15.79
N ALA A 184 -13.87 12.64 -15.49
CA ALA A 184 -13.25 13.91 -15.16
C ALA A 184 -12.41 13.81 -13.87
N ARG A 185 -12.99 13.26 -12.78
CA ARG A 185 -12.26 13.07 -11.51
C ARG A 185 -11.03 12.17 -11.66
N LEU A 186 -11.13 11.09 -12.45
CA LEU A 186 -9.98 10.21 -12.72
C LEU A 186 -8.90 10.94 -13.53
N ALA A 187 -9.27 11.78 -14.49
CA ALA A 187 -8.31 12.58 -15.26
C ALA A 187 -7.59 13.62 -14.38
N ASP A 188 -8.31 14.31 -13.48
CA ASP A 188 -7.71 15.22 -12.50
C ASP A 188 -6.75 14.48 -11.56
N CYS A 189 -7.15 13.31 -11.07
CA CYS A 189 -6.30 12.43 -10.26
C CYS A 189 -5.02 12.02 -11.00
N VAL A 190 -5.09 11.70 -12.29
CA VAL A 190 -3.90 11.36 -13.08
C VAL A 190 -2.95 12.56 -13.20
N MET A 191 -3.45 13.77 -13.37
CA MET A 191 -2.60 14.98 -13.38
C MET A 191 -1.89 15.17 -12.02
N GLU A 192 -2.61 14.98 -10.91
CA GLU A 192 -2.04 15.02 -9.56
C GLU A 192 -0.97 13.93 -9.34
N LEU A 193 -1.22 12.69 -9.81
CA LEU A 193 -0.23 11.60 -9.79
C LEU A 193 1.05 11.96 -10.55
N CYS A 194 0.91 12.57 -11.73
CA CYS A 194 2.06 13.02 -12.52
C CYS A 194 2.88 14.09 -11.79
N GLU A 195 2.21 15.02 -11.09
CA GLU A 195 2.87 16.03 -10.26
C GLU A 195 3.61 15.38 -9.09
N GLY A 196 2.98 14.43 -8.39
CA GLY A 196 3.61 13.66 -7.31
C GLY A 196 4.84 12.89 -7.79
N GLN A 197 4.77 12.23 -8.95
CA GLN A 197 5.90 11.52 -9.53
C GLN A 197 7.02 12.45 -9.98
N HIS A 198 6.68 13.62 -10.54
CA HIS A 198 7.65 14.65 -10.87
C HIS A 198 8.40 15.15 -9.62
N ALA A 199 7.66 15.43 -8.54
CA ALA A 199 8.24 15.86 -7.27
C ALA A 199 9.18 14.80 -6.68
N ASP A 200 8.78 13.52 -6.68
CA ASP A 200 9.59 12.39 -6.20
C ASP A 200 10.93 12.33 -6.95
N THR A 201 10.88 12.28 -8.28
CA THR A 201 12.08 12.27 -9.15
C THR A 201 12.95 13.51 -8.96
N ALA A 202 12.36 14.69 -8.74
CA ALA A 202 13.10 15.93 -8.50
C ALA A 202 13.79 15.90 -7.13
N MET A 203 13.15 15.37 -6.09
CA MET A 203 13.71 15.24 -4.74
C MET A 203 14.91 14.31 -4.70
N GLU A 204 14.92 13.23 -5.49
CA GLU A 204 16.07 12.30 -5.55
C GLU A 204 17.39 13.00 -5.95
N ARG A 205 17.30 14.04 -6.78
CA ARG A 205 18.46 14.78 -7.32
C ARG A 205 18.97 15.89 -6.40
N ARG A 206 18.18 16.27 -5.39
CA ARG A 206 18.50 17.37 -4.45
C ARG A 206 19.38 16.86 -3.32
N ALA A 207 20.12 17.77 -2.69
CA ALA A 207 20.85 17.43 -1.45
C ALA A 207 19.88 17.12 -0.31
N PRO A 208 20.28 16.29 0.69
CA PRO A 208 19.39 15.89 1.78
C PRO A 208 18.82 17.06 2.59
N ASP A 209 19.57 18.15 2.74
CA ASP A 209 19.20 19.36 3.47
C ASP A 209 18.32 20.34 2.66
N GLU A 210 18.13 20.07 1.38
CA GLU A 210 17.26 20.86 0.49
C GLU A 210 15.83 20.32 0.42
N VAL A 211 15.56 19.14 0.97
CA VAL A 211 14.22 18.51 0.94
C VAL A 211 13.53 18.74 2.28
N THR A 212 12.33 19.31 2.23
CA THR A 212 11.54 19.57 3.41
C THR A 212 10.51 18.48 3.68
N LEU A 213 10.08 18.36 4.92
CA LEU A 213 9.06 17.38 5.31
C LEU A 213 7.70 17.67 4.67
N ASP A 214 7.32 18.95 4.56
CA ASP A 214 6.06 19.37 3.94
C ASP A 214 6.01 19.00 2.45
N GLU A 215 7.13 19.21 1.71
CA GLU A 215 7.23 18.78 0.31
C GLU A 215 7.12 17.26 0.17
N THR A 216 7.75 16.51 1.08
CA THR A 216 7.72 15.03 1.05
C THR A 216 6.32 14.49 1.36
N LEU A 217 5.61 15.11 2.30
CA LEU A 217 4.21 14.78 2.60
C LEU A 217 3.30 15.09 1.41
N ALA A 218 3.43 16.28 0.81
CA ALA A 218 2.65 16.66 -0.37
C ALA A 218 2.91 15.72 -1.57
N MET A 219 4.16 15.33 -1.78
CA MET A 219 4.53 14.33 -2.80
C MET A 219 3.89 12.98 -2.50
N ALA A 220 3.94 12.50 -1.27
CA ALA A 220 3.33 11.21 -0.87
C ALA A 220 1.81 11.23 -1.02
N GLU A 221 1.16 12.35 -0.71
CA GLU A 221 -0.27 12.54 -0.93
C GLU A 221 -0.61 12.48 -2.42
N ALA A 222 0.07 13.24 -3.25
CA ALA A 222 -0.17 13.27 -4.68
C ALA A 222 0.15 11.92 -5.36
N LYS A 223 1.27 11.28 -5.02
CA LYS A 223 1.70 10.01 -5.63
C LYS A 223 0.88 8.80 -5.16
N THR A 224 0.48 8.76 -3.88
CA THR A 224 -0.18 7.59 -3.27
C THR A 224 -1.60 7.88 -2.81
N GLY A 225 -1.82 8.95 -2.06
CA GLY A 225 -3.12 9.33 -1.50
C GLY A 225 -4.17 9.61 -2.57
N ALA A 226 -3.80 10.36 -3.61
CA ALA A 226 -4.72 10.81 -4.65
C ALA A 226 -5.50 9.65 -5.32
N LEU A 227 -4.84 8.56 -5.69
CA LEU A 227 -5.52 7.45 -6.36
C LEU A 227 -6.38 6.60 -5.40
N LEU A 228 -6.03 6.52 -4.11
CA LEU A 228 -6.89 5.86 -3.12
C LEU A 228 -8.13 6.71 -2.82
N GLY A 229 -7.96 8.04 -2.69
CA GLY A 229 -9.07 8.98 -2.55
C GLY A 229 -10.00 8.93 -3.76
N CYS A 230 -9.44 9.08 -4.96
CA CYS A 230 -10.19 8.96 -6.21
C CYS A 230 -10.95 7.63 -6.31
N ALA A 231 -10.35 6.50 -5.91
CA ALA A 231 -11.02 5.20 -5.90
C ALA A 231 -12.28 5.21 -5.02
N CYS A 232 -12.17 5.73 -3.79
CA CYS A 232 -13.31 5.85 -2.88
C CYS A 232 -14.39 6.80 -3.43
N ALA A 233 -13.98 7.96 -3.96
CA ALA A 233 -14.88 8.94 -4.56
C ALA A 233 -15.63 8.39 -5.79
N LEU A 234 -14.97 7.63 -6.66
CA LEU A 234 -15.63 6.99 -7.80
C LEU A 234 -16.71 6.00 -7.37
N GLY A 235 -16.44 5.22 -6.31
CA GLY A 235 -17.45 4.34 -5.72
C GLY A 235 -18.66 5.10 -5.22
N ALA A 236 -18.45 6.24 -4.54
CA ALA A 236 -19.52 7.10 -4.07
C ALA A 236 -20.34 7.72 -5.22
N LEU A 237 -19.68 8.18 -6.29
CA LEU A 237 -20.34 8.68 -7.49
C LEU A 237 -21.25 7.63 -8.13
N TYR A 238 -20.79 6.39 -8.23
CA TYR A 238 -21.58 5.28 -8.77
C TYR A 238 -22.72 4.83 -7.85
N ALA A 239 -22.66 5.17 -6.57
CA ALA A 239 -23.77 4.99 -5.63
C ALA A 239 -24.80 6.14 -5.74
N GLY A 240 -24.54 7.18 -6.50
CA GLY A 240 -25.40 8.37 -6.57
C GLY A 240 -25.35 9.19 -5.29
N ALA A 241 -24.26 9.18 -4.57
CA ALA A 241 -24.06 9.89 -3.32
C ALA A 241 -24.08 11.42 -3.52
N ALA A 242 -24.42 12.16 -2.46
CA ALA A 242 -24.30 13.61 -2.46
C ALA A 242 -22.81 14.04 -2.50
N ASP A 243 -22.53 15.21 -3.07
CA ASP A 243 -21.16 15.74 -3.23
C ASP A 243 -20.36 15.72 -1.91
N ARG A 244 -21.00 16.07 -0.78
CA ARG A 244 -20.36 16.04 0.54
C ARG A 244 -19.85 14.64 0.95
N ASP A 245 -20.58 13.58 0.56
CA ASP A 245 -20.24 12.20 0.90
C ASP A 245 -19.17 11.68 -0.07
N VAL A 246 -19.19 12.13 -1.34
CA VAL A 246 -18.12 11.89 -2.30
C VAL A 246 -16.80 12.51 -1.83
N GLU A 247 -16.81 13.77 -1.37
CA GLU A 247 -15.61 14.45 -0.87
C GLU A 247 -15.12 13.84 0.45
N ALA A 248 -16.02 13.39 1.33
CA ALA A 248 -15.63 12.70 2.56
C ALA A 248 -14.97 11.35 2.28
N LEU A 249 -15.44 10.58 1.30
CA LEU A 249 -14.80 9.33 0.90
C LEU A 249 -13.49 9.57 0.13
N ASP A 250 -13.37 10.65 -0.64
CA ASP A 250 -12.09 11.06 -1.20
C ASP A 250 -11.07 11.33 -0.08
N ALA A 251 -11.44 12.14 0.90
CA ALA A 251 -10.60 12.46 2.05
C ALA A 251 -10.24 11.20 2.86
N PHE A 252 -11.19 10.29 3.11
CA PHE A 252 -10.92 8.99 3.72
C PHE A 252 -9.84 8.22 2.97
N GLY A 253 -9.96 8.11 1.65
CA GLY A 253 -8.99 7.37 0.84
C GLY A 253 -7.61 8.02 0.80
N ARG A 254 -7.53 9.37 0.79
CA ARG A 254 -6.27 10.13 0.85
C ARG A 254 -5.57 9.93 2.18
N GLU A 255 -6.27 10.09 3.28
CA GLU A 255 -5.72 9.91 4.63
C GLU A 255 -5.25 8.47 4.86
N ALA A 256 -6.04 7.47 4.46
CA ALA A 256 -5.62 6.07 4.51
C ALA A 256 -4.42 5.79 3.60
N GLY A 257 -4.32 6.49 2.46
CA GLY A 257 -3.20 6.41 1.53
C GLY A 257 -1.90 6.95 2.12
N LEU A 258 -1.96 8.07 2.83
CA LEU A 258 -0.80 8.62 3.55
C LEU A 258 -0.36 7.72 4.70
N ALA A 259 -1.31 7.21 5.49
CA ALA A 259 -1.00 6.22 6.52
C ALA A 259 -0.29 4.99 5.93
N PHE A 260 -0.77 4.50 4.79
CA PHE A 260 -0.15 3.39 4.08
C PHE A 260 1.27 3.71 3.62
N GLN A 261 1.50 4.89 3.02
CA GLN A 261 2.83 5.28 2.53
C GLN A 261 3.82 5.40 3.69
N LEU A 262 3.43 6.01 4.81
CA LEU A 262 4.26 6.10 6.00
C LEU A 262 4.70 4.73 6.52
N ILE A 263 3.77 3.77 6.55
CA ILE A 263 4.05 2.39 6.96
C ILE A 263 4.93 1.67 5.94
N ASP A 264 4.69 1.86 4.64
CA ASP A 264 5.49 1.25 3.57
C ASP A 264 6.94 1.76 3.62
N ASP A 265 7.14 3.06 3.89
CA ASP A 265 8.46 3.66 4.08
C ASP A 265 9.18 3.13 5.35
N VAL A 266 8.44 2.89 6.46
CA VAL A 266 8.99 2.21 7.64
C VAL A 266 9.43 0.78 7.30
N ILE A 267 8.61 0.05 6.55
CA ILE A 267 8.92 -1.31 6.09
C ILE A 267 10.12 -1.30 5.12
N GLY A 268 10.26 -0.30 4.27
CA GLY A 268 11.39 -0.12 3.36
C GLY A 268 12.74 -0.04 4.07
N ILE A 269 12.75 0.42 5.32
CA ILE A 269 13.96 0.53 6.16
C ILE A 269 14.12 -0.68 7.09
N TRP A 270 13.07 -1.07 7.82
CA TRP A 270 13.15 -2.07 8.92
C TRP A 270 12.39 -3.37 8.66
N GLY A 271 11.79 -3.53 7.48
CA GLY A 271 10.97 -4.71 7.17
C GLY A 271 11.77 -6.02 7.12
N ASP A 272 11.15 -7.12 7.56
CA ASP A 272 11.74 -8.46 7.43
C ASP A 272 11.74 -8.90 5.96
N PRO A 273 12.91 -9.20 5.36
CA PRO A 273 13.02 -9.66 3.98
C PRO A 273 12.16 -10.88 3.65
N ARG A 274 11.92 -11.76 4.63
CA ARG A 274 11.07 -12.95 4.45
C ARG A 274 9.60 -12.59 4.24
N ARG A 275 9.15 -11.42 4.76
CA ARG A 275 7.76 -10.94 4.63
C ARG A 275 7.61 -9.95 3.46
N THR A 276 8.60 -9.11 3.24
CA THR A 276 8.57 -8.04 2.23
C THR A 276 9.01 -8.51 0.84
N GLY A 277 9.85 -9.52 0.78
CA GLY A 277 10.50 -9.98 -0.46
C GLY A 277 11.60 -9.04 -0.99
N LYS A 278 11.91 -7.96 -0.25
CA LYS A 278 13.01 -7.03 -0.54
C LYS A 278 14.07 -7.11 0.57
N PRO A 279 15.34 -6.80 0.29
CA PRO A 279 16.36 -6.69 1.34
C PRO A 279 15.96 -5.64 2.39
N ALA A 280 16.31 -5.88 3.66
CA ALA A 280 16.15 -4.85 4.68
C ALA A 280 17.00 -3.63 4.33
N GLY A 281 16.48 -2.42 4.55
CA GLY A 281 17.17 -1.19 4.20
C GLY A 281 17.21 -0.86 2.70
N ALA A 282 16.34 -1.47 1.88
CA ALA A 282 16.31 -1.22 0.44
C ALA A 282 16.16 0.28 0.10
N ASP A 283 15.35 1.02 0.85
CA ASP A 283 15.17 2.47 0.67
C ASP A 283 16.45 3.27 1.04
N LEU A 284 17.19 2.82 2.05
CA LEU A 284 18.47 3.43 2.43
C LEU A 284 19.55 3.11 1.40
N ALA A 285 19.58 1.89 0.86
CA ALA A 285 20.47 1.49 -0.21
C ALA A 285 20.26 2.34 -1.48
N ALA A 286 19.00 2.62 -1.81
CA ALA A 286 18.63 3.52 -2.90
C ALA A 286 18.80 5.01 -2.55
N ARG A 287 19.22 5.36 -1.34
CA ARG A 287 19.28 6.74 -0.81
C ARG A 287 17.97 7.51 -0.97
N LYS A 288 16.87 6.80 -0.91
CA LYS A 288 15.52 7.37 -1.03
C LYS A 288 15.28 8.34 0.13
N LYS A 289 14.76 9.52 -0.20
CA LYS A 289 14.33 10.51 0.79
C LYS A 289 12.89 10.21 1.22
N SER A 290 12.71 9.01 1.81
CA SER A 290 11.44 8.57 2.35
C SER A 290 11.03 9.39 3.58
N LEU A 291 9.74 9.38 3.92
CA LEU A 291 9.20 10.19 5.02
C LEU A 291 9.96 10.03 6.35
N PRO A 292 10.30 8.80 6.83
CA PRO A 292 11.10 8.64 8.05
C PRO A 292 12.50 9.24 7.94
N VAL A 293 13.12 9.16 6.76
CA VAL A 293 14.47 9.71 6.50
C VAL A 293 14.43 11.23 6.55
N VAL A 294 13.48 11.87 5.85
CA VAL A 294 13.37 13.33 5.85
C VAL A 294 13.00 13.86 7.25
N ALA A 295 12.10 13.19 7.96
CA ALA A 295 11.79 13.54 9.36
C ALA A 295 13.04 13.47 10.26
N ALA A 296 13.87 12.44 10.07
CA ALA A 296 15.13 12.31 10.80
C ALA A 296 16.11 13.44 10.45
N LEU A 297 16.30 13.73 9.14
CA LEU A 297 17.21 14.77 8.67
C LEU A 297 16.82 16.17 9.17
N THR A 298 15.53 16.44 9.28
CA THR A 298 14.98 17.74 9.71
C THR A 298 14.79 17.86 11.24
N SER A 299 15.10 16.79 12.01
CA SER A 299 14.87 16.75 13.47
C SER A 299 15.74 17.69 14.30
N GLY A 300 16.84 18.22 13.76
CA GLY A 300 17.79 19.06 14.48
C GLY A 300 18.64 18.31 15.53
N THR A 301 18.58 16.97 15.57
CA THR A 301 19.35 16.15 16.53
C THR A 301 20.79 15.91 16.05
N PRO A 302 21.73 15.54 16.96
CA PRO A 302 23.06 15.11 16.52
C PRO A 302 23.05 13.92 15.55
N ALA A 303 22.07 13.02 15.67
CA ALA A 303 21.90 11.88 14.76
C ALA A 303 21.47 12.31 13.34
N ALA A 304 20.75 13.45 13.22
CA ALA A 304 20.43 14.04 11.91
C ALA A 304 21.69 14.46 11.16
N ALA A 305 22.68 15.05 11.85
CA ALA A 305 23.96 15.44 11.24
C ALA A 305 24.77 14.20 10.80
N GLU A 306 24.76 13.12 11.59
CA GLU A 306 25.36 11.83 11.21
C GLU A 306 24.70 11.26 9.95
N LEU A 307 23.36 11.25 9.89
CA LEU A 307 22.60 10.77 8.73
C LEU A 307 22.88 11.61 7.50
N ALA A 308 22.91 12.94 7.63
CA ALA A 308 23.23 13.83 6.51
C ALA A 308 24.62 13.57 5.95
N ALA A 309 25.62 13.31 6.80
CA ALA A 309 26.98 12.97 6.38
C ALA A 309 27.01 11.62 5.64
N LEU A 310 26.27 10.61 6.11
CA LEU A 310 26.13 9.31 5.43
C LEU A 310 25.47 9.46 4.06
N TYR A 311 24.45 10.31 3.93
CA TYR A 311 23.76 10.56 2.66
C TYR A 311 24.59 11.41 1.66
N ALA A 312 25.53 12.24 2.14
CA ALA A 312 26.42 13.04 1.30
C ALA A 312 27.66 12.25 0.83
N ALA A 313 28.06 11.19 1.54
CA ALA A 313 29.20 10.37 1.17
C ALA A 313 28.92 9.57 -0.12
N PRO A 314 29.91 9.20 -0.94
CA PRO A 314 29.71 8.25 -2.03
C PRO A 314 29.10 6.95 -1.49
N TYR A 315 28.13 6.40 -2.22
CA TYR A 315 27.52 5.12 -1.81
C TYR A 315 28.55 3.99 -1.98
N ASP A 316 28.84 3.33 -0.87
CA ASP A 316 29.54 2.04 -0.88
C ASP A 316 28.49 0.99 -0.47
N GLU A 317 28.36 -0.12 -1.22
CA GLU A 317 27.39 -1.19 -0.93
C GLU A 317 27.72 -1.92 0.40
N ASP A 318 28.35 -1.24 1.36
CA ASP A 318 28.71 -1.78 2.63
C ASP A 318 27.46 -1.92 3.55
N LYS A 319 27.22 -3.14 3.99
CA LYS A 319 26.15 -3.46 4.92
C LYS A 319 26.24 -2.67 6.23
N GLU A 320 27.44 -2.33 6.66
CA GLU A 320 27.69 -1.54 7.88
C GLU A 320 27.16 -0.11 7.75
N ASP A 321 27.28 0.51 6.58
CA ASP A 321 26.72 1.85 6.33
C ASP A 321 25.19 1.87 6.27
N LEU A 322 24.54 0.78 5.81
CA LEU A 322 23.09 0.64 5.85
C LEU A 322 22.57 0.52 7.30
N GLU A 323 23.21 -0.31 8.12
CA GLU A 323 22.87 -0.48 9.53
C GLU A 323 23.08 0.83 10.31
N ARG A 324 24.16 1.56 10.04
CA ARG A 324 24.43 2.89 10.62
C ARG A 324 23.38 3.92 10.20
N SER A 325 22.98 3.92 8.93
CA SER A 325 21.95 4.83 8.42
C SER A 325 20.59 4.54 9.08
N ALA A 326 20.18 3.27 9.18
CA ALA A 326 18.95 2.87 9.84
C ALA A 326 18.93 3.27 11.33
N LEU A 327 20.06 3.06 12.03
CA LEU A 327 20.21 3.46 13.43
C LEU A 327 20.20 5.00 13.59
N ALA A 328 20.79 5.74 12.67
CA ALA A 328 20.75 7.21 12.69
C ALA A 328 19.33 7.74 12.49
N VAL A 329 18.55 7.17 11.55
CA VAL A 329 17.12 7.50 11.37
C VAL A 329 16.33 7.24 12.65
N GLU A 330 16.54 6.08 13.29
CA GLU A 330 15.85 5.71 14.53
C GLU A 330 16.21 6.66 15.70
N ARG A 331 17.51 6.91 15.91
CA ARG A 331 18.00 7.82 16.97
C ARG A 331 17.59 9.27 16.76
N ALA A 332 17.37 9.68 15.51
CA ALA A 332 16.82 11.00 15.18
C ALA A 332 15.30 11.08 15.33
N GLY A 333 14.63 9.97 15.68
CA GLY A 333 13.18 9.92 15.91
C GLY A 333 12.35 9.72 14.63
N GLY A 334 12.97 9.46 13.49
CA GLY A 334 12.25 9.34 12.20
C GLY A 334 11.28 8.17 12.16
N ARG A 335 11.60 7.04 12.81
CA ARG A 335 10.72 5.88 12.91
C ARG A 335 9.47 6.17 13.73
N ASP A 336 9.66 6.70 14.97
CA ASP A 336 8.57 7.00 15.88
C ASP A 336 7.66 8.08 15.31
N TRP A 337 8.25 9.09 14.65
CA TRP A 337 7.50 10.12 13.95
C TRP A 337 6.60 9.52 12.87
N ALA A 338 7.15 8.67 12.00
CA ALA A 338 6.40 8.06 10.90
C ALA A 338 5.25 7.17 11.42
N GLN A 339 5.47 6.39 12.47
CA GLN A 339 4.44 5.56 13.09
C GLN A 339 3.34 6.43 13.73
N THR A 340 3.71 7.52 14.41
CA THR A 340 2.75 8.47 14.98
C THR A 340 1.91 9.13 13.88
N GLN A 341 2.55 9.64 12.84
CA GLN A 341 1.82 10.24 11.71
C GLN A 341 0.90 9.23 11.00
N ALA A 342 1.32 7.98 10.84
CA ALA A 342 0.46 6.94 10.27
C ALA A 342 -0.79 6.70 11.12
N ALA A 343 -0.67 6.69 12.45
CA ALA A 343 -1.80 6.56 13.35
C ALA A 343 -2.74 7.80 13.29
N ASP A 344 -2.16 9.01 13.22
CA ASP A 344 -2.93 10.27 13.12
C ASP A 344 -3.70 10.34 11.78
N HIS A 345 -3.06 9.98 10.66
CA HIS A 345 -3.71 9.91 9.34
C HIS A 345 -4.84 8.87 9.35
N MET A 346 -4.63 7.70 9.95
CA MET A 346 -5.68 6.71 10.07
C MET A 346 -6.85 7.20 10.93
N ALA A 347 -6.58 7.91 12.04
CA ALA A 347 -7.64 8.49 12.86
C ALA A 347 -8.47 9.51 12.08
N ARG A 348 -7.84 10.36 11.24
CA ARG A 348 -8.55 11.28 10.35
C ARG A 348 -9.34 10.53 9.28
N ALA A 349 -8.78 9.48 8.68
CA ALA A 349 -9.50 8.62 7.75
C ALA A 349 -10.79 8.08 8.37
N MET A 350 -10.71 7.57 9.60
CA MET A 350 -11.91 7.04 10.30
C MET A 350 -12.96 8.14 10.55
N GLN A 351 -12.56 9.37 10.84
CA GLN A 351 -13.49 10.49 11.00
C GLN A 351 -14.22 10.81 9.69
N GLU A 352 -13.50 10.83 8.58
CA GLU A 352 -14.09 11.09 7.26
C GLU A 352 -15.02 9.95 6.82
N LEU A 353 -14.64 8.69 7.09
CA LEU A 353 -15.50 7.53 6.83
C LEU A 353 -16.79 7.61 7.64
N ALA A 354 -16.71 7.90 8.94
CA ALA A 354 -17.90 8.03 9.79
C ALA A 354 -18.81 9.20 9.36
N ARG A 355 -18.25 10.23 8.74
CA ARG A 355 -19.02 11.34 8.17
C ARG A 355 -19.80 10.95 6.91
N ALA A 356 -19.20 10.16 6.02
CA ALA A 356 -19.82 9.71 4.78
C ALA A 356 -20.76 8.51 4.99
N VAL A 357 -20.36 7.58 5.85
CA VAL A 357 -21.05 6.30 6.11
C VAL A 357 -21.27 6.14 7.62
N PRO A 358 -22.31 6.78 8.19
CA PRO A 358 -22.58 6.73 9.63
C PRO A 358 -22.99 5.35 10.15
N ASP A 359 -23.48 4.47 9.28
CA ASP A 359 -23.83 3.09 9.63
C ASP A 359 -22.57 2.21 9.71
N PRO A 360 -22.20 1.70 10.89
CA PRO A 360 -21.00 0.89 11.08
C PRO A 360 -20.99 -0.42 10.26
N GLU A 361 -22.17 -1.03 10.03
CA GLU A 361 -22.28 -2.26 9.25
C GLU A 361 -21.96 -1.98 7.78
N ALA A 362 -22.50 -0.90 7.23
CA ALA A 362 -22.19 -0.45 5.87
C ALA A 362 -20.71 -0.03 5.70
N ALA A 363 -20.11 0.55 6.74
CA ALA A 363 -18.70 0.98 6.74
C ALA A 363 -17.71 -0.19 6.87
N GLY A 364 -18.15 -1.37 7.34
CA GLY A 364 -17.30 -2.51 7.73
C GLY A 364 -16.29 -2.91 6.66
N GLY A 365 -16.71 -2.97 5.40
CA GLY A 365 -15.82 -3.32 4.29
C GLY A 365 -14.69 -2.30 4.06
N LEU A 366 -14.97 -1.00 4.19
CA LEU A 366 -13.96 0.05 4.07
C LEU A 366 -13.01 0.05 5.26
N LEU A 367 -13.53 -0.16 6.47
CA LEU A 367 -12.73 -0.34 7.69
C LEU A 367 -11.74 -1.50 7.55
N ALA A 368 -12.23 -2.67 7.15
CA ALA A 368 -11.40 -3.86 6.96
C ALA A 368 -10.28 -3.64 5.92
N LEU A 369 -10.57 -2.93 4.82
CA LEU A 369 -9.57 -2.59 3.82
C LEU A 369 -8.53 -1.60 4.34
N ALA A 370 -8.93 -0.56 5.07
CA ALA A 370 -8.04 0.43 5.66
C ALA A 370 -7.10 -0.21 6.69
N GLU A 371 -7.61 -1.05 7.58
CA GLU A 371 -6.82 -1.80 8.54
C GLU A 371 -5.86 -2.80 7.86
N PHE A 372 -6.32 -3.50 6.83
CA PHE A 372 -5.44 -4.41 6.08
C PHE A 372 -4.25 -3.71 5.45
N VAL A 373 -4.43 -2.46 5.01
CA VAL A 373 -3.39 -1.66 4.38
C VAL A 373 -2.34 -1.22 5.42
N THR A 374 -2.77 -0.94 6.65
CA THR A 374 -1.91 -0.42 7.72
C THR A 374 -1.31 -1.47 8.66
N ARG A 375 -1.94 -2.64 8.83
CA ARG A 375 -1.43 -3.73 9.69
C ARG A 375 -0.21 -4.48 9.15
N ARG A 376 0.41 -4.07 8.05
CA ARG A 376 1.61 -4.72 7.48
C ARG A 376 2.89 -4.52 8.29
N SER A 377 2.88 -3.66 9.28
CA SER A 377 4.05 -3.18 10.02
C SER A 377 4.44 -4.04 11.23
N THR A 378 3.70 -5.10 11.56
CA THR A 378 4.02 -6.00 12.70
C THR A 378 4.37 -7.41 12.27
#